data_21a55241deb2ba21d6ec4c0091ca4f15
#
_entry.id   21a55241deb2ba21d6ec4c0091ca4f15
#
_cell.length_a   1.000
_cell.length_b   1.000
_cell.length_c   1.000
_cell.angle_alpha   90.00
_cell.angle_beta   90.00
_cell.angle_gamma   90.00
#
_symmetry.space_group_name_H-M   'P 1'
#
loop_
_entity.id
_entity.type
_entity.pdbx_description
1 polymer ?
#
loop_
_entity_poly.entity_id
_entity_poly.type
_entity_poly.pdbx_seq_one_letter_code
_entity_poly.pdbx_strand_id
1 'polypeptide(L)'
;MFKAHTGAIFLSSSEALNFQSKGDDLTMIEIFPAKRIITMDQGNPHAHAVAVLDGRILGAGSLEAMKSLGPHRVNDQFIDQVLMPGFVEGHCHVSEGAFWAYTYTGFFPRSDPQGNLWQGCPSLEAVVDRLKQADLSKQVISAWGFDPIYFKDQSRMTRHDLDRVSTTLCVGVMHASGHIMNVNTLALDRAGLMRKGIEHPGIVLDQEGLPSGELRGPDAMTMVGRFVGFDREAMAGDEAAMWRFASLCVRAGVTTATDLANLLPDDAVNMMLRVTASDRYPVRIVAMRRFQAISPAALIERALELKAKSSDRLRLGAIKAFADGSIQGFSARLRWPGYYNGMSNGLWYTAPEQLTALYEGALANGLQVHTHTNGDEAIDLALRCLEQALRKQAASDHRFVLQHCQMGDEAQFRKMKALGMAVNLFPNHHFYWGDQHRSITLGPHRAARMNACASALRAGLMMGIHSDAPVTPLGPLFTAWAAVNRLTASGIVLGQTECIGVDEALYAITLGAAQTLHLDQEIGSIAVGKHADFVVLDQDPYEIPAKDLNQLSVCATVQAGRVFASA
;
A
#
# COMPACT_ATOMS: atom_id res chain seq x y z
N MET A 1 -42.53 -26.85 7.60
CA MET A 1 -43.30 -25.76 8.23
C MET A 1 -42.38 -25.07 9.22
N PHE A 2 -41.66 -24.05 8.81
CA PHE A 2 -40.98 -23.15 9.72
C PHE A 2 -41.30 -21.72 9.27
N LYS A 3 -41.99 -21.01 10.15
CA LYS A 3 -42.41 -19.63 9.97
C LYS A 3 -41.19 -18.71 10.13
N ALA A 4 -40.97 -17.85 9.13
CA ALA A 4 -40.09 -16.71 9.21
C ALA A 4 -40.65 -15.69 10.22
N HIS A 5 -39.85 -15.26 11.18
CA HIS A 5 -40.09 -14.08 12.00
C HIS A 5 -39.26 -12.93 11.46
N THR A 6 -39.92 -12.04 10.76
CA THR A 6 -39.42 -10.69 10.46
C THR A 6 -39.61 -9.83 11.70
N GLY A 7 -38.53 -9.57 12.43
CA GLY A 7 -38.53 -8.62 13.54
C GLY A 7 -38.02 -7.27 13.05
N ALA A 8 -38.94 -6.37 12.71
CA ALA A 8 -38.61 -4.94 12.56
C ALA A 8 -38.37 -4.36 13.97
N ILE A 9 -37.16 -3.93 14.26
CA ILE A 9 -36.86 -3.23 15.52
C ILE A 9 -37.30 -1.77 15.31
N PHE A 10 -38.51 -1.47 15.81
CA PHE A 10 -38.92 -0.07 16.07
C PHE A 10 -38.25 0.38 17.37
N LEU A 11 -37.31 1.29 17.31
CA LEU A 11 -36.86 2.02 18.49
C LEU A 11 -38.01 2.91 19.00
N SER A 12 -38.39 2.68 20.25
CA SER A 12 -39.46 3.41 20.94
C SER A 12 -39.09 4.88 21.12
N SER A 13 -40.06 5.74 20.87
CA SER A 13 -40.04 7.17 20.96
C SER A 13 -39.99 7.72 22.41
N SER A 14 -38.90 7.48 23.16
CA SER A 14 -38.78 8.07 24.50
C SER A 14 -37.36 8.43 24.96
N GLU A 15 -36.37 8.52 24.04
CA GLU A 15 -35.13 9.21 24.34
C GLU A 15 -34.99 10.45 23.42
N ALA A 16 -35.82 11.45 23.67
CA ALA A 16 -35.58 12.79 23.21
C ALA A 16 -34.35 13.34 23.95
N LEU A 17 -33.18 13.26 23.32
CA LEU A 17 -32.00 13.96 23.77
C LEU A 17 -32.31 15.46 23.85
N ASN A 18 -32.29 15.99 25.06
CA ASN A 18 -32.33 17.43 25.34
C ASN A 18 -31.08 18.11 24.72
N PHE A 19 -31.22 18.58 23.49
CA PHE A 19 -30.31 19.57 22.93
C PHE A 19 -30.71 20.94 23.46
N GLN A 20 -30.05 21.38 24.54
CA GLN A 20 -30.03 22.78 24.90
C GLN A 20 -29.30 23.56 23.80
N SER A 21 -30.00 24.46 23.16
CA SER A 21 -29.59 25.40 22.12
C SER A 21 -28.35 26.21 22.55
N LYS A 22 -27.22 25.93 21.92
CA LYS A 22 -26.21 26.96 21.62
C LYS A 22 -26.59 27.54 20.25
N GLY A 23 -26.71 28.84 20.18
CA GLY A 23 -27.27 29.66 19.14
C GLY A 23 -27.16 29.14 17.70
N ASP A 24 -28.19 29.45 16.94
CA ASP A 24 -28.56 29.12 15.56
C ASP A 24 -27.39 29.05 14.53
N ASP A 25 -26.57 28.01 14.55
CA ASP A 25 -25.93 27.44 13.37
C ASP A 25 -26.60 26.08 13.14
N LEU A 26 -27.74 26.11 12.44
CA LEU A 26 -28.38 24.89 11.94
C LEU A 26 -27.33 24.16 11.09
N THR A 27 -26.84 23.00 11.57
CA THR A 27 -25.96 22.09 10.82
C THR A 27 -26.64 21.80 9.48
N MET A 28 -26.10 22.37 8.40
CA MET A 28 -26.74 22.34 7.10
C MET A 28 -26.28 21.10 6.33
N ILE A 29 -27.23 20.33 5.84
CA ILE A 29 -26.92 19.16 4.98
C ILE A 29 -26.29 19.67 3.69
N GLU A 30 -25.13 19.13 3.31
CA GLU A 30 -24.53 19.34 1.99
C GLU A 30 -24.92 18.20 1.07
N ILE A 31 -25.50 18.51 -0.09
CA ILE A 31 -25.94 17.52 -1.07
C ILE A 31 -25.06 17.64 -2.32
N PHE A 32 -24.42 16.55 -2.70
CA PHE A 32 -23.63 16.43 -3.93
C PHE A 32 -24.43 15.63 -4.97
N PRO A 33 -25.06 16.28 -5.95
CA PRO A 33 -25.60 15.60 -7.12
C PRO A 33 -24.47 15.23 -8.08
N ALA A 34 -24.64 14.11 -8.79
CA ALA A 34 -23.69 13.64 -9.79
C ALA A 34 -24.42 12.95 -10.95
N LYS A 35 -23.75 12.85 -12.12
CA LYS A 35 -24.26 12.08 -13.27
C LYS A 35 -24.61 10.65 -12.83
N ARG A 36 -23.73 10.04 -12.04
CA ARG A 36 -23.91 8.73 -11.41
C ARG A 36 -23.10 8.63 -10.11
N ILE A 37 -23.65 7.96 -9.13
CA ILE A 37 -22.95 7.57 -7.91
C ILE A 37 -22.90 6.06 -7.85
N ILE A 38 -21.70 5.49 -7.89
CA ILE A 38 -21.44 4.06 -7.71
C ILE A 38 -21.13 3.86 -6.24
N THR A 39 -22.04 3.25 -5.50
CA THR A 39 -21.98 3.29 -4.02
C THR A 39 -21.10 2.20 -3.39
N MET A 40 -20.83 1.12 -4.09
CA MET A 40 -20.25 -0.11 -3.52
C MET A 40 -21.06 -0.67 -2.34
N ASP A 41 -22.35 -0.31 -2.24
CA ASP A 41 -23.34 -0.86 -1.31
C ASP A 41 -24.32 -1.74 -2.08
N GLN A 42 -24.33 -3.04 -1.81
CA GLN A 42 -25.21 -4.00 -2.48
C GLN A 42 -26.70 -3.70 -2.28
N GLY A 43 -27.07 -3.05 -1.15
CA GLY A 43 -28.45 -2.66 -0.86
C GLY A 43 -28.93 -1.46 -1.68
N ASN A 44 -28.00 -0.62 -2.17
CA ASN A 44 -28.30 0.59 -2.95
C ASN A 44 -27.14 0.88 -3.93
N PRO A 45 -26.94 0.05 -4.98
CA PRO A 45 -25.72 0.06 -5.79
C PRO A 45 -25.50 1.35 -6.59
N HIS A 46 -26.55 2.13 -6.85
CA HIS A 46 -26.50 3.36 -7.65
C HIS A 46 -27.37 4.47 -7.06
N ALA A 47 -26.87 5.71 -7.13
CA ALA A 47 -27.59 6.90 -6.74
C ALA A 47 -27.27 8.05 -7.72
N HIS A 48 -27.96 9.20 -7.56
CA HIS A 48 -27.71 10.44 -8.32
C HIS A 48 -27.41 11.62 -7.40
N ALA A 49 -27.60 11.47 -6.10
CA ALA A 49 -27.20 12.44 -5.09
C ALA A 49 -26.80 11.75 -3.80
N VAL A 50 -25.87 12.33 -3.06
CA VAL A 50 -25.48 11.94 -1.70
C VAL A 50 -25.61 13.14 -0.78
N ALA A 51 -26.28 12.93 0.37
CA ALA A 51 -26.43 13.91 1.43
C ALA A 51 -25.39 13.67 2.53
N VAL A 52 -24.71 14.74 2.94
CA VAL A 52 -23.62 14.72 3.93
C VAL A 52 -23.96 15.67 5.07
N LEU A 53 -23.78 15.19 6.30
CA LEU A 53 -23.92 15.99 7.52
C LEU A 53 -22.73 15.68 8.44
N ASP A 54 -22.04 16.70 8.92
CA ASP A 54 -20.87 16.57 9.82
C ASP A 54 -19.82 15.57 9.34
N GLY A 55 -19.56 15.55 8.03
CA GLY A 55 -18.58 14.66 7.40
C GLY A 55 -19.02 13.20 7.28
N ARG A 56 -20.30 12.89 7.57
CA ARG A 56 -20.89 11.57 7.45
C ARG A 56 -21.97 11.52 6.39
N ILE A 57 -22.15 10.39 5.75
CA ILE A 57 -23.22 10.13 4.78
C ILE A 57 -24.53 10.00 5.53
N LEU A 58 -25.48 10.90 5.25
CA LEU A 58 -26.84 10.88 5.78
C LEU A 58 -27.78 10.05 4.89
N GLY A 59 -27.53 10.03 3.58
CA GLY A 59 -28.29 9.27 2.62
C GLY A 59 -27.69 9.32 1.23
N ALA A 60 -28.07 8.37 0.37
CA ALA A 60 -27.76 8.36 -1.06
C ALA A 60 -29.01 7.89 -1.84
N GLY A 61 -29.33 8.60 -2.95
CA GLY A 61 -30.54 8.30 -3.73
C GLY A 61 -30.80 9.33 -4.82
N SER A 62 -32.09 9.65 -5.07
CA SER A 62 -32.45 10.75 -5.96
C SER A 62 -32.18 12.10 -5.29
N LEU A 63 -31.98 13.15 -6.10
CA LEU A 63 -31.78 14.52 -5.57
C LEU A 63 -32.97 14.99 -4.73
N GLU A 64 -34.19 14.69 -5.15
CA GLU A 64 -35.40 15.06 -4.43
C GLU A 64 -35.53 14.33 -3.08
N ALA A 65 -35.16 13.05 -3.03
CA ALA A 65 -35.12 12.32 -1.77
C ALA A 65 -34.09 12.91 -0.80
N MET A 66 -32.92 13.33 -1.29
CA MET A 66 -31.88 13.93 -0.46
C MET A 66 -32.31 15.32 0.05
N LYS A 67 -32.97 16.14 -0.77
CA LYS A 67 -33.53 17.45 -0.36
C LYS A 67 -34.58 17.32 0.74
N SER A 68 -35.33 16.22 0.76
CA SER A 68 -36.40 16.00 1.75
C SER A 68 -35.89 15.72 3.17
N LEU A 69 -34.58 15.47 3.33
CA LEU A 69 -33.97 15.12 4.62
C LEU A 69 -33.90 16.31 5.60
N GLY A 70 -33.96 17.56 5.12
CA GLY A 70 -33.95 18.75 5.97
C GLY A 70 -33.34 19.98 5.30
N PRO A 71 -33.03 21.02 6.09
CA PRO A 71 -32.35 22.23 5.57
C PRO A 71 -31.02 21.84 4.90
N HIS A 72 -30.82 22.28 3.66
CA HIS A 72 -29.71 21.83 2.87
C HIS A 72 -29.14 22.92 1.94
N ARG A 73 -27.90 22.69 1.51
CA ARG A 73 -27.22 23.33 0.38
C ARG A 73 -26.92 22.30 -0.69
N VAL A 74 -27.21 22.61 -1.94
CA VAL A 74 -26.80 21.75 -3.08
C VAL A 74 -25.45 22.25 -3.59
N ASN A 75 -24.50 21.35 -3.70
CA ASN A 75 -23.19 21.58 -4.28
C ASN A 75 -23.12 20.82 -5.61
N ASP A 76 -23.41 21.49 -6.71
CA ASP A 76 -23.59 20.92 -8.05
C ASP A 76 -22.30 20.80 -8.86
N GLN A 77 -21.14 21.08 -8.25
CA GLN A 77 -19.84 21.06 -8.94
C GLN A 77 -19.52 19.72 -9.63
N PHE A 78 -20.17 18.61 -9.23
CA PHE A 78 -19.94 17.26 -9.75
C PHE A 78 -21.09 16.70 -10.59
N ILE A 79 -22.03 17.57 -11.01
CA ILE A 79 -23.28 17.13 -11.67
C ILE A 79 -23.07 16.33 -12.95
N ASP A 80 -21.99 16.62 -13.68
CA ASP A 80 -21.61 15.94 -14.93
C ASP A 80 -20.59 14.81 -14.74
N GLN A 81 -20.19 14.51 -13.50
CA GLN A 81 -19.12 13.58 -13.14
C GLN A 81 -19.67 12.34 -12.44
N VAL A 82 -18.80 11.35 -12.24
CA VAL A 82 -19.12 10.11 -11.54
C VAL A 82 -18.46 10.09 -10.17
N LEU A 83 -19.26 9.83 -9.12
CA LEU A 83 -18.76 9.65 -7.77
C LEU A 83 -18.67 8.18 -7.42
N MET A 84 -17.58 7.82 -6.72
CA MET A 84 -17.40 6.54 -6.08
C MET A 84 -16.92 6.74 -4.64
N PRO A 85 -16.95 5.69 -3.77
CA PRO A 85 -16.22 5.75 -2.52
C PRO A 85 -14.77 6.12 -2.79
N GLY A 86 -14.19 6.99 -1.99
CA GLY A 86 -12.78 7.32 -2.09
C GLY A 86 -11.92 6.05 -2.05
N PHE A 87 -10.92 5.96 -2.91
CA PHE A 87 -10.10 4.77 -3.01
C PHE A 87 -9.32 4.54 -1.71
N VAL A 88 -9.18 3.27 -1.36
CA VAL A 88 -8.45 2.80 -0.18
C VAL A 88 -7.18 2.08 -0.65
N GLU A 89 -6.03 2.69 -0.40
CA GLU A 89 -4.75 2.06 -0.69
C GLU A 89 -4.32 1.20 0.49
N GLY A 90 -4.59 -0.11 0.36
CA GLY A 90 -4.41 -1.08 1.45
C GLY A 90 -2.95 -1.46 1.74
N HIS A 91 -2.00 -1.02 0.89
CA HIS A 91 -0.56 -1.19 1.11
C HIS A 91 0.25 -0.15 0.34
N CYS A 92 0.73 0.84 1.06
CA CYS A 92 1.69 1.81 0.57
C CYS A 92 2.52 2.35 1.74
N HIS A 93 3.43 3.28 1.44
CA HIS A 93 4.33 3.89 2.41
C HIS A 93 4.33 5.40 2.25
N VAL A 94 4.02 6.13 3.32
CA VAL A 94 4.07 7.61 3.37
C VAL A 94 5.48 8.13 3.05
N SER A 95 6.50 7.30 3.26
CA SER A 95 7.89 7.58 2.87
C SER A 95 8.07 7.84 1.37
N GLU A 96 7.11 7.53 0.48
CA GLU A 96 7.15 7.98 -0.92
C GLU A 96 7.28 9.50 -1.00
N GLY A 97 6.59 10.24 -0.14
CA GLY A 97 6.74 11.69 -0.07
C GLY A 97 8.16 12.15 0.29
N ALA A 98 8.90 11.36 1.09
CA ALA A 98 10.31 11.63 1.38
C ALA A 98 11.21 11.30 0.19
N PHE A 99 10.95 10.19 -0.53
CA PHE A 99 11.73 9.80 -1.71
C PHE A 99 11.68 10.85 -2.82
N TRP A 100 10.58 11.60 -2.95
CA TRP A 100 10.49 12.68 -3.92
C TRP A 100 11.36 13.93 -3.59
N ALA A 101 12.03 13.95 -2.44
CA ALA A 101 13.13 14.88 -2.18
C ALA A 101 14.47 14.43 -2.81
N TYR A 102 14.54 13.21 -3.35
CA TYR A 102 15.70 12.57 -3.96
C TYR A 102 15.52 12.42 -5.48
N THR A 103 16.58 12.06 -6.18
CA THR A 103 16.55 11.88 -7.64
C THR A 103 15.89 10.55 -8.01
N TYR A 104 14.86 10.61 -8.85
CA TYR A 104 14.24 9.41 -9.40
C TYR A 104 15.12 8.79 -10.49
N THR A 105 15.41 7.49 -10.39
CA THR A 105 16.27 6.73 -11.33
C THR A 105 15.64 5.42 -11.79
N GLY A 106 14.32 5.31 -11.69
CA GLY A 106 13.59 4.11 -12.11
C GLY A 106 13.58 3.91 -13.62
N PHE A 107 13.31 2.67 -14.05
CA PHE A 107 13.26 2.29 -15.46
C PHE A 107 12.06 2.90 -16.21
N PHE A 108 10.90 2.92 -15.58
CA PHE A 108 9.67 3.47 -16.17
C PHE A 108 9.53 4.96 -15.88
N PRO A 109 8.85 5.74 -16.73
CA PRO A 109 8.46 7.11 -16.38
C PRO A 109 7.57 7.15 -15.13
N ARG A 110 7.67 8.24 -14.35
CA ARG A 110 6.87 8.44 -13.13
C ARG A 110 6.58 9.91 -12.88
N SER A 111 5.35 10.23 -12.50
CA SER A 111 4.96 11.59 -12.12
C SER A 111 5.30 11.87 -10.65
N ASP A 112 5.83 13.06 -10.39
CA ASP A 112 6.10 13.56 -9.05
C ASP A 112 4.83 14.11 -8.35
N PRO A 113 4.89 14.51 -7.07
CA PRO A 113 3.75 15.08 -6.35
C PRO A 113 3.14 16.34 -7.00
N GLN A 114 3.92 17.07 -7.81
CA GLN A 114 3.47 18.24 -8.56
C GLN A 114 2.87 17.88 -9.93
N GLY A 115 2.98 16.61 -10.35
CA GLY A 115 2.51 16.13 -11.64
C GLY A 115 3.53 16.23 -12.78
N ASN A 116 4.76 16.63 -12.51
CA ASN A 116 5.81 16.62 -13.52
C ASN A 116 6.24 15.20 -13.84
N LEU A 117 6.35 14.87 -15.14
CA LEU A 117 6.76 13.55 -15.59
C LEU A 117 8.28 13.41 -15.62
N TRP A 118 8.82 12.57 -14.76
CA TRP A 118 10.21 12.14 -14.81
C TRP A 118 10.35 10.97 -15.77
N GLN A 119 11.22 11.12 -16.78
CA GLN A 119 11.51 10.05 -17.72
C GLN A 119 12.27 8.91 -17.05
N GLY A 120 12.08 7.67 -17.52
CA GLY A 120 12.81 6.51 -17.02
C GLY A 120 14.30 6.52 -17.37
N CYS A 121 15.07 5.69 -16.67
CA CYS A 121 16.49 5.40 -16.97
C CYS A 121 16.59 4.00 -17.58
N PRO A 122 16.77 3.85 -18.90
CA PRO A 122 16.74 2.55 -19.58
C PRO A 122 18.04 1.76 -19.45
N SER A 123 19.08 2.30 -18.82
CA SER A 123 20.39 1.66 -18.64
C SER A 123 21.11 2.16 -17.40
N LEU A 124 22.11 1.41 -16.94
CA LEU A 124 22.98 1.83 -15.83
C LEU A 124 23.71 3.16 -16.15
N GLU A 125 24.14 3.34 -17.38
CA GLU A 125 24.81 4.59 -17.80
C GLU A 125 23.85 5.79 -17.70
N ALA A 126 22.58 5.63 -18.11
CA ALA A 126 21.56 6.67 -17.96
C ALA A 126 21.32 7.05 -16.49
N VAL A 127 21.42 6.08 -15.57
CA VAL A 127 21.34 6.34 -14.12
C VAL A 127 22.53 7.16 -13.65
N VAL A 128 23.75 6.75 -14.01
CA VAL A 128 24.99 7.47 -13.64
C VAL A 128 24.99 8.90 -14.18
N ASP A 129 24.58 9.09 -15.44
CA ASP A 129 24.53 10.42 -16.07
C ASP A 129 23.47 11.33 -15.42
N ARG A 130 22.32 10.78 -15.02
CA ARG A 130 21.32 11.53 -14.26
C ARG A 130 21.84 11.95 -12.89
N LEU A 131 22.56 11.08 -12.21
CA LEU A 131 23.13 11.37 -10.89
C LEU A 131 24.22 12.42 -10.93
N LYS A 132 25.02 12.50 -12.03
CA LYS A 132 26.00 13.58 -12.25
C LYS A 132 25.35 14.96 -12.38
N GLN A 133 24.06 15.02 -12.75
CA GLN A 133 23.30 16.26 -12.85
C GLN A 133 22.58 16.63 -11.53
N ALA A 134 22.71 15.80 -10.49
CA ALA A 134 22.11 16.08 -9.19
C ALA A 134 22.68 17.36 -8.57
N ASP A 135 21.88 18.01 -7.73
CA ASP A 135 22.28 19.21 -7.01
C ASP A 135 23.45 18.94 -6.06
N LEU A 136 24.64 19.35 -6.46
CA LEU A 136 25.88 19.18 -5.68
C LEU A 136 25.97 20.11 -4.47
N SER A 137 25.05 21.05 -4.28
CA SER A 137 24.98 21.87 -3.06
C SER A 137 24.54 21.05 -1.84
N LYS A 138 23.89 19.90 -2.08
CA LYS A 138 23.54 18.93 -1.03
C LYS A 138 24.80 18.18 -0.57
N GLN A 139 24.85 17.85 0.71
CA GLN A 139 25.99 17.13 1.30
C GLN A 139 26.05 15.64 0.90
N VAL A 140 25.00 15.14 0.27
CA VAL A 140 24.84 13.75 -0.19
C VAL A 140 24.05 13.70 -1.50
N ILE A 141 24.28 12.67 -2.31
CA ILE A 141 23.50 12.37 -3.51
C ILE A 141 22.66 11.13 -3.22
N SER A 142 21.35 11.33 -3.10
CA SER A 142 20.39 10.26 -2.82
C SER A 142 19.49 10.04 -4.03
N ALA A 143 19.28 8.79 -4.41
CA ALA A 143 18.41 8.42 -5.52
C ALA A 143 17.60 7.14 -5.22
N TRP A 144 16.52 6.92 -5.96
CA TRP A 144 15.63 5.79 -5.75
C TRP A 144 14.96 5.32 -7.04
N GLY A 145 14.41 4.11 -6.99
CA GLY A 145 13.63 3.54 -8.08
C GLY A 145 14.43 2.64 -9.04
N PHE A 146 15.75 2.52 -8.85
CA PHE A 146 16.61 1.66 -9.66
C PHE A 146 16.23 0.18 -9.54
N ASP A 147 16.26 -0.56 -10.65
CA ASP A 147 16.15 -2.02 -10.63
C ASP A 147 16.90 -2.63 -11.83
N PRO A 148 18.02 -3.34 -11.59
CA PRO A 148 18.86 -3.89 -12.66
C PRO A 148 18.21 -5.02 -13.45
N ILE A 149 17.10 -5.60 -12.97
CA ILE A 149 16.43 -6.72 -13.65
C ILE A 149 15.86 -6.32 -15.03
N TYR A 150 15.67 -5.02 -15.27
CA TYR A 150 15.19 -4.51 -16.56
C TYR A 150 16.28 -4.40 -17.62
N PHE A 151 17.55 -4.38 -17.23
CA PHE A 151 18.64 -4.20 -18.17
C PHE A 151 18.99 -5.52 -18.86
N LYS A 152 19.19 -5.47 -20.18
CA LYS A 152 19.44 -6.66 -21.00
C LYS A 152 20.67 -7.45 -20.58
N ASP A 153 21.71 -6.76 -20.15
CA ASP A 153 22.97 -7.34 -19.67
C ASP A 153 22.93 -7.71 -18.18
N GLN A 154 21.79 -7.41 -17.48
CA GLN A 154 21.62 -7.57 -16.04
C GLN A 154 22.80 -6.99 -15.23
N SER A 155 23.42 -5.93 -15.78
CA SER A 155 24.56 -5.26 -15.13
C SER A 155 24.14 -4.76 -13.75
N ARG A 156 24.87 -5.20 -12.74
CA ARG A 156 24.68 -4.78 -11.36
C ARG A 156 25.50 -3.53 -11.10
N MET A 157 24.87 -2.56 -10.47
CA MET A 157 25.53 -1.35 -10.00
C MET A 157 26.56 -1.71 -8.91
N THR A 158 27.76 -1.20 -9.05
CA THR A 158 28.85 -1.35 -8.08
C THR A 158 29.21 -0.02 -7.43
N ARG A 159 30.02 -0.04 -6.37
CA ARG A 159 30.58 1.20 -5.80
C ARG A 159 31.35 2.03 -6.82
N HIS A 160 32.03 1.37 -7.76
CA HIS A 160 32.83 2.06 -8.80
C HIS A 160 31.97 2.84 -9.79
N ASP A 161 30.76 2.34 -10.12
CA ASP A 161 29.81 3.09 -10.95
C ASP A 161 29.37 4.38 -10.25
N LEU A 162 29.17 4.32 -8.94
CA LEU A 162 28.79 5.47 -8.13
C LEU A 162 29.98 6.39 -7.78
N ASP A 163 31.20 5.87 -7.74
CA ASP A 163 32.42 6.68 -7.64
C ASP A 163 32.61 7.58 -8.88
N ARG A 164 32.11 7.15 -10.07
CA ARG A 164 32.05 7.98 -11.29
C ARG A 164 31.10 9.18 -11.15
N VAL A 165 30.15 9.12 -10.24
CA VAL A 165 29.26 10.26 -9.90
C VAL A 165 29.97 11.21 -8.96
N SER A 166 30.52 10.71 -7.85
CA SER A 166 31.29 11.51 -6.90
C SER A 166 32.20 10.65 -6.03
N THR A 167 33.44 11.12 -5.83
CA THR A 167 34.39 10.59 -4.85
C THR A 167 34.48 11.46 -3.58
N THR A 168 33.82 12.63 -3.59
CA THR A 168 33.87 13.61 -2.49
C THR A 168 32.54 13.72 -1.73
N LEU A 169 31.44 13.25 -2.31
CA LEU A 169 30.13 13.14 -1.68
C LEU A 169 29.73 11.67 -1.54
N CYS A 170 29.01 11.36 -0.47
CA CYS A 170 28.36 10.05 -0.37
C CYS A 170 27.23 9.96 -1.38
N VAL A 171 27.19 8.83 -2.11
CA VAL A 171 26.15 8.53 -3.10
C VAL A 171 25.43 7.27 -2.70
N GLY A 172 24.10 7.32 -2.68
CA GLY A 172 23.24 6.16 -2.40
C GLY A 172 22.07 6.05 -3.36
N VAL A 173 21.81 4.84 -3.84
CA VAL A 173 20.70 4.53 -4.77
C VAL A 173 19.86 3.41 -4.18
N MET A 174 18.63 3.72 -3.76
CA MET A 174 17.65 2.75 -3.29
C MET A 174 16.99 2.06 -4.48
N HIS A 175 16.95 0.73 -4.46
CA HIS A 175 16.21 -0.02 -5.47
C HIS A 175 14.70 0.19 -5.33
N ALA A 176 13.97 -0.01 -6.43
CA ALA A 176 12.52 0.10 -6.49
C ALA A 176 11.82 -0.80 -5.46
N SER A 177 12.37 -1.99 -5.21
CA SER A 177 11.84 -2.95 -4.23
C SER A 177 11.96 -2.49 -2.76
N GLY A 178 12.77 -1.47 -2.45
CA GLY A 178 13.06 -1.05 -1.07
C GLY A 178 13.90 -2.05 -0.24
N HIS A 179 14.33 -3.16 -0.86
CA HIS A 179 15.07 -4.23 -0.18
C HIS A 179 16.58 -4.24 -0.48
N ILE A 180 17.04 -3.43 -1.43
CA ILE A 180 18.44 -3.34 -1.86
C ILE A 180 18.82 -1.86 -2.01
N MET A 181 20.05 -1.53 -1.63
CA MET A 181 20.64 -0.20 -1.82
C MET A 181 22.07 -0.35 -2.36
N ASN A 182 22.44 0.46 -3.34
CA ASN A 182 23.82 0.60 -3.78
C ASN A 182 24.42 1.92 -3.26
N VAL A 183 25.70 1.86 -2.86
CA VAL A 183 26.42 3.03 -2.32
C VAL A 183 27.84 3.09 -2.89
N ASN A 184 28.41 4.31 -2.92
CA ASN A 184 29.78 4.51 -3.38
C ASN A 184 30.83 4.13 -2.31
N THR A 185 32.10 4.13 -2.69
CA THR A 185 33.23 3.81 -1.82
C THR A 185 33.29 4.71 -0.59
N LEU A 186 33.06 6.02 -0.74
CA LEU A 186 33.09 6.97 0.37
C LEU A 186 32.01 6.69 1.42
N ALA A 187 30.81 6.27 1.02
CA ALA A 187 29.75 5.93 1.94
C ALA A 187 30.08 4.67 2.75
N LEU A 188 30.68 3.65 2.11
CA LEU A 188 31.16 2.45 2.79
C LEU A 188 32.29 2.75 3.76
N ASP A 189 33.23 3.64 3.39
CA ASP A 189 34.34 4.05 4.24
C ASP A 189 33.83 4.79 5.50
N ARG A 190 32.94 5.76 5.34
CA ARG A 190 32.28 6.47 6.46
C ARG A 190 31.51 5.55 7.40
N ALA A 191 30.98 4.45 6.87
CA ALA A 191 30.29 3.43 7.66
C ALA A 191 31.27 2.43 8.32
N GLY A 192 32.60 2.53 8.09
CA GLY A 192 33.60 1.59 8.58
C GLY A 192 33.53 0.21 7.92
N LEU A 193 32.88 0.12 6.76
CA LEU A 193 32.67 -1.13 6.04
C LEU A 193 33.71 -1.39 4.93
N MET A 194 34.54 -0.42 4.56
CA MET A 194 35.49 -0.57 3.46
C MET A 194 36.72 -1.37 3.92
N ARG A 195 36.51 -2.67 4.24
CA ARG A 195 37.54 -3.58 4.74
C ARG A 195 37.26 -5.04 4.34
N LYS A 196 38.27 -5.89 4.29
CA LYS A 196 38.14 -7.34 4.11
C LYS A 196 37.62 -8.03 5.38
N GLY A 197 37.08 -9.26 5.21
CA GLY A 197 36.66 -10.10 6.34
C GLY A 197 35.32 -9.69 6.96
N ILE A 198 34.44 -9.07 6.20
CA ILE A 198 33.06 -8.81 6.63
C ILE A 198 32.22 -10.08 6.42
N GLU A 199 31.71 -10.62 7.51
CA GLU A 199 30.82 -11.79 7.53
C GLU A 199 29.36 -11.34 7.76
N HIS A 200 28.78 -10.61 6.80
CA HIS A 200 27.39 -10.21 6.87
C HIS A 200 26.65 -10.63 5.58
N PRO A 201 25.59 -11.45 5.65
CA PRO A 201 24.95 -12.03 4.47
C PRO A 201 24.32 -10.99 3.54
N GLY A 202 24.01 -9.79 4.05
CA GLY A 202 23.45 -8.69 3.27
C GLY A 202 24.49 -7.77 2.63
N ILE A 203 25.79 -7.96 2.87
CA ILE A 203 26.86 -7.15 2.26
C ILE A 203 27.50 -7.98 1.14
N VAL A 204 27.25 -7.58 -0.10
CA VAL A 204 27.82 -8.27 -1.26
C VAL A 204 29.28 -7.89 -1.42
N LEU A 205 30.15 -8.88 -1.51
CA LEU A 205 31.60 -8.69 -1.71
C LEU A 205 31.98 -8.83 -3.19
N ASP A 206 33.01 -8.09 -3.59
CA ASP A 206 33.66 -8.22 -4.90
C ASP A 206 34.69 -9.36 -4.92
N GLN A 207 35.38 -9.52 -6.05
CA GLN A 207 36.41 -10.57 -6.23
C GLN A 207 37.63 -10.41 -5.31
N GLU A 208 37.85 -9.18 -4.79
CA GLU A 208 38.94 -8.87 -3.88
C GLU A 208 38.59 -9.09 -2.40
N GLY A 209 37.31 -9.46 -2.14
CA GLY A 209 36.74 -9.61 -0.78
C GLY A 209 36.41 -8.30 -0.08
N LEU A 210 36.23 -7.22 -0.85
CA LEU A 210 35.76 -5.92 -0.36
C LEU A 210 34.28 -5.73 -0.69
N PRO A 211 33.53 -4.91 0.06
CA PRO A 211 32.14 -4.61 -0.26
C PRO A 211 31.99 -4.01 -1.67
N SER A 212 31.14 -4.63 -2.49
CA SER A 212 30.90 -4.20 -3.87
C SER A 212 30.12 -2.89 -4.00
N GLY A 213 29.49 -2.45 -2.93
CA GLY A 213 28.54 -1.33 -2.89
C GLY A 213 27.09 -1.77 -2.78
N GLU A 214 26.77 -3.02 -3.07
CA GLU A 214 25.40 -3.55 -2.95
C GLU A 214 25.12 -4.07 -1.53
N LEU A 215 24.06 -3.52 -0.90
CA LEU A 215 23.58 -3.85 0.44
C LEU A 215 22.17 -4.43 0.34
N ARG A 216 21.95 -5.62 0.88
CA ARG A 216 20.69 -6.37 0.81
C ARG A 216 20.05 -6.51 2.18
N GLY A 217 18.77 -6.21 2.24
CA GLY A 217 17.97 -6.31 3.44
C GLY A 217 18.14 -5.14 4.39
N PRO A 218 17.18 -5.00 5.32
CA PRO A 218 17.09 -3.83 6.20
C PRO A 218 18.32 -3.60 7.06
N ASP A 219 18.93 -4.69 7.56
CA ASP A 219 20.04 -4.59 8.51
C ASP A 219 21.30 -4.03 7.84
N ALA A 220 21.69 -4.58 6.68
CA ALA A 220 22.83 -4.08 5.91
C ALA A 220 22.61 -2.63 5.46
N MET A 221 21.41 -2.31 4.98
CA MET A 221 21.05 -0.95 4.52
C MET A 221 21.10 0.08 5.65
N THR A 222 20.67 -0.28 6.85
CA THR A 222 20.68 0.64 8.02
C THR A 222 22.11 1.04 8.42
N MET A 223 23.10 0.16 8.23
CA MET A 223 24.51 0.48 8.54
C MET A 223 25.05 1.69 7.77
N VAL A 224 24.53 1.94 6.56
CA VAL A 224 25.02 3.00 5.67
C VAL A 224 23.97 4.10 5.42
N GLY A 225 22.70 3.82 5.64
CA GLY A 225 21.58 4.67 5.26
C GLY A 225 21.71 6.13 5.70
N ARG A 226 22.13 6.38 6.94
CA ARG A 226 22.32 7.74 7.48
C ARG A 226 23.37 8.58 6.72
N PHE A 227 24.34 7.94 6.09
CA PHE A 227 25.41 8.63 5.35
C PHE A 227 25.00 9.01 3.92
N VAL A 228 23.89 8.43 3.42
CA VAL A 228 23.40 8.62 2.07
C VAL A 228 21.95 9.14 2.02
N GLY A 229 21.46 9.71 3.13
CA GLY A 229 20.15 10.36 3.20
C GLY A 229 18.96 9.42 3.44
N PHE A 230 19.19 8.13 3.62
CA PHE A 230 18.13 7.14 3.91
C PHE A 230 18.06 6.79 5.41
N ASP A 231 18.06 7.82 6.25
CA ASP A 231 17.81 7.65 7.69
C ASP A 231 16.30 7.46 7.92
N ARG A 232 15.91 6.27 8.36
CA ARG A 232 14.51 5.88 8.52
C ARG A 232 13.79 6.65 9.63
N GLU A 233 14.49 7.02 10.68
CA GLU A 233 13.90 7.81 11.79
C GLU A 233 13.66 9.25 11.33
N ALA A 234 14.65 9.87 10.69
CA ALA A 234 14.50 11.20 10.12
C ALA A 234 13.40 11.26 9.04
N MET A 235 13.32 10.24 8.18
CA MET A 235 12.28 10.15 7.14
C MET A 235 10.87 9.97 7.75
N ALA A 236 10.73 9.23 8.86
CA ALA A 236 9.45 9.03 9.54
C ALA A 236 8.92 10.33 10.17
N GLY A 237 9.80 11.26 10.55
CA GLY A 237 9.46 12.57 11.14
C GLY A 237 9.33 13.72 10.11
N ASP A 238 9.46 13.47 8.80
CA ASP A 238 9.39 14.52 7.77
C ASP A 238 7.93 14.93 7.49
N GLU A 239 7.50 16.06 8.07
CA GLU A 239 6.18 16.63 7.83
C GLU A 239 5.96 17.01 6.36
N ALA A 240 6.99 17.53 5.68
CA ALA A 240 6.89 17.90 4.28
C ALA A 240 6.68 16.66 3.39
N ALA A 241 7.22 15.50 3.79
CA ALA A 241 6.94 14.23 3.11
C ALA A 241 5.47 13.83 3.21
N MET A 242 4.82 14.03 4.36
CA MET A 242 3.38 13.77 4.49
C MET A 242 2.55 14.62 3.53
N TRP A 243 2.88 15.91 3.39
CA TRP A 243 2.17 16.80 2.46
C TRP A 243 2.42 16.44 0.99
N ARG A 244 3.66 16.07 0.62
CA ARG A 244 3.97 15.56 -0.73
C ARG A 244 3.21 14.27 -1.02
N PHE A 245 3.16 13.35 -0.06
CA PHE A 245 2.39 12.10 -0.19
C PHE A 245 0.88 12.36 -0.32
N ALA A 246 0.35 13.32 0.44
CA ALA A 246 -1.06 13.72 0.33
C ALA A 246 -1.41 14.24 -1.07
N SER A 247 -0.51 14.99 -1.73
CA SER A 247 -0.71 15.43 -3.12
C SER A 247 -0.79 14.25 -4.09
N LEU A 248 0.07 13.22 -3.92
CA LEU A 248 -0.03 11.98 -4.70
C LEU A 248 -1.37 11.27 -4.47
N CYS A 249 -1.84 11.20 -3.22
CA CYS A 249 -3.12 10.59 -2.88
C CYS A 249 -4.30 11.28 -3.56
N VAL A 250 -4.37 12.62 -3.51
CA VAL A 250 -5.45 13.38 -4.17
C VAL A 250 -5.47 13.10 -5.66
N ARG A 251 -4.31 13.14 -6.33
CA ARG A 251 -4.18 12.85 -7.77
C ARG A 251 -4.58 11.43 -8.13
N ALA A 252 -4.37 10.48 -7.22
CA ALA A 252 -4.71 9.07 -7.40
C ALA A 252 -6.14 8.71 -6.94
N GLY A 253 -6.92 9.65 -6.38
CA GLY A 253 -8.26 9.40 -5.85
C GLY A 253 -8.28 8.70 -4.49
N VAL A 254 -7.16 8.67 -3.78
CA VAL A 254 -7.01 7.97 -2.50
C VAL A 254 -7.43 8.89 -1.36
N THR A 255 -8.44 8.48 -0.59
CA THR A 255 -8.90 9.17 0.62
C THR A 255 -8.45 8.47 1.91
N THR A 256 -8.09 7.20 1.82
CA THR A 256 -7.48 6.44 2.92
C THR A 256 -6.27 5.69 2.39
N ALA A 257 -5.11 5.92 3.00
CA ALA A 257 -3.84 5.28 2.65
C ALA A 257 -3.22 4.61 3.88
N THR A 258 -2.45 3.56 3.64
CA THR A 258 -1.67 2.93 4.69
C THR A 258 -0.25 3.50 4.75
N ASP A 259 0.41 3.34 5.88
CA ASP A 259 1.85 3.50 6.05
C ASP A 259 2.39 2.24 6.70
N LEU A 260 2.59 1.21 5.89
CA LEU A 260 3.07 -0.07 6.35
C LEU A 260 4.59 -0.04 6.56
N ALA A 261 5.05 -0.68 7.63
CA ALA A 261 6.46 -0.78 7.96
C ALA A 261 7.13 0.51 8.49
N ASN A 262 6.38 1.41 9.09
CA ASN A 262 6.92 2.53 9.83
C ASN A 262 7.46 2.09 11.21
N LEU A 263 8.51 2.74 11.69
CA LEU A 263 9.04 2.51 13.05
C LEU A 263 8.18 3.18 14.13
N LEU A 264 7.41 4.18 13.79
CA LEU A 264 6.52 4.94 14.65
C LEU A 264 7.19 5.38 15.99
N PRO A 265 8.32 6.10 15.95
CA PRO A 265 8.84 6.75 17.15
C PRO A 265 7.85 7.84 17.60
N ASP A 266 7.90 8.21 18.90
CA ASP A 266 6.90 9.12 19.47
C ASP A 266 6.83 10.49 18.77
N ASP A 267 7.96 11.05 18.38
CA ASP A 267 8.00 12.33 17.65
C ASP A 267 7.30 12.23 16.28
N ALA A 268 7.52 11.14 15.55
CA ALA A 268 6.82 10.89 14.29
C ALA A 268 5.31 10.71 14.50
N VAL A 269 4.91 9.96 15.53
CA VAL A 269 3.49 9.78 15.88
C VAL A 269 2.84 11.12 16.24
N ASN A 270 3.49 11.94 17.05
CA ASN A 270 3.00 13.27 17.43
C ASN A 270 2.87 14.20 16.21
N MET A 271 3.84 14.16 15.30
CA MET A 271 3.78 14.90 14.03
C MET A 271 2.62 14.40 13.17
N MET A 272 2.46 13.07 12.97
CA MET A 272 1.37 12.49 12.20
C MET A 272 0.00 12.87 12.78
N LEU A 273 -0.18 12.82 14.10
CA LEU A 273 -1.42 13.24 14.78
C LEU A 273 -1.74 14.71 14.48
N ARG A 274 -0.75 15.60 14.59
CA ARG A 274 -0.91 17.03 14.32
C ARG A 274 -1.27 17.29 12.85
N VAL A 275 -0.56 16.65 11.91
CA VAL A 275 -0.79 16.85 10.47
C VAL A 275 -2.15 16.32 10.06
N THR A 276 -2.50 15.10 10.45
CA THR A 276 -3.78 14.48 10.07
C THR A 276 -4.99 15.14 10.74
N ALA A 277 -4.82 15.79 11.90
CA ALA A 277 -5.88 16.58 12.53
C ALA A 277 -6.20 17.87 11.76
N SER A 278 -5.33 18.33 10.87
CA SER A 278 -5.57 19.51 10.06
C SER A 278 -6.68 19.27 9.03
N ASP A 279 -7.64 20.18 8.97
CA ASP A 279 -8.71 20.18 7.96
C ASP A 279 -8.19 20.29 6.51
N ARG A 280 -6.97 20.75 6.34
CA ARG A 280 -6.30 20.87 5.04
C ARG A 280 -5.62 19.57 4.60
N TYR A 281 -5.48 18.58 5.49
CA TYR A 281 -4.86 17.32 5.14
C TYR A 281 -5.91 16.37 4.53
N PRO A 282 -5.77 15.93 3.27
CA PRO A 282 -6.86 15.31 2.50
C PRO A 282 -7.00 13.79 2.68
N VAL A 283 -6.20 13.15 3.54
CA VAL A 283 -6.07 11.70 3.57
C VAL A 283 -6.17 11.15 5.00
N ARG A 284 -6.93 10.08 5.20
CA ARG A 284 -6.84 9.24 6.40
C ARG A 284 -5.62 8.33 6.28
N ILE A 285 -4.83 8.22 7.35
CA ILE A 285 -3.66 7.35 7.39
C ILE A 285 -3.90 6.18 8.36
N VAL A 286 -3.54 4.97 7.91
CA VAL A 286 -3.50 3.74 8.73
C VAL A 286 -2.03 3.32 8.84
N ALA A 287 -1.38 3.69 9.94
CA ALA A 287 0.04 3.43 10.12
C ALA A 287 0.28 2.18 10.98
N MET A 288 1.20 1.33 10.52
CA MET A 288 1.50 0.04 11.14
C MET A 288 2.94 -0.02 11.63
N ARG A 289 3.09 -0.42 12.90
CA ARG A 289 4.40 -0.60 13.51
C ARG A 289 5.09 -1.82 12.94
N ARG A 290 6.29 -1.63 12.40
CA ARG A 290 7.12 -2.69 11.85
C ARG A 290 7.71 -3.58 12.95
N PHE A 291 7.66 -4.91 12.75
CA PHE A 291 8.39 -5.89 13.53
C PHE A 291 9.85 -5.95 13.07
N GLN A 292 10.71 -5.25 13.78
CA GLN A 292 12.17 -5.24 13.53
C GLN A 292 12.89 -4.78 14.81
N ALA A 293 13.95 -5.48 15.17
CA ALA A 293 14.83 -5.16 16.30
C ALA A 293 14.09 -4.98 17.65
N ILE A 294 13.00 -5.74 17.85
CA ILE A 294 12.15 -5.69 19.05
C ILE A 294 11.59 -7.10 19.31
N SER A 295 11.40 -7.49 20.56
CA SER A 295 10.75 -8.77 20.87
C SER A 295 9.26 -8.74 20.55
N PRO A 296 8.61 -9.89 20.26
CA PRO A 296 7.16 -9.95 20.05
C PRO A 296 6.37 -9.32 21.21
N ALA A 297 6.72 -9.60 22.45
CA ALA A 297 6.04 -9.05 23.62
C ALA A 297 6.13 -7.52 23.70
N ALA A 298 7.32 -6.95 23.56
CA ALA A 298 7.51 -5.50 23.57
C ALA A 298 6.82 -4.80 22.39
N LEU A 299 6.74 -5.47 21.23
CA LEU A 299 5.99 -4.95 20.09
C LEU A 299 4.47 -4.92 20.35
N ILE A 300 3.93 -5.94 21.01
CA ILE A 300 2.50 -5.97 21.41
C ILE A 300 2.20 -4.82 22.37
N GLU A 301 3.02 -4.61 23.41
CA GLU A 301 2.87 -3.49 24.34
C GLU A 301 2.89 -2.15 23.58
N ARG A 302 3.87 -1.96 22.70
CA ARG A 302 3.96 -0.74 21.89
C ARG A 302 2.76 -0.56 20.96
N ALA A 303 2.25 -1.64 20.34
CA ALA A 303 1.07 -1.58 19.49
C ALA A 303 -0.20 -1.17 20.26
N LEU A 304 -0.35 -1.62 21.50
CA LEU A 304 -1.46 -1.21 22.37
C LEU A 304 -1.36 0.28 22.77
N GLU A 305 -0.17 0.77 23.11
CA GLU A 305 0.06 2.20 23.36
C GLU A 305 -0.30 3.05 22.14
N LEU A 306 0.13 2.61 20.95
CA LEU A 306 -0.17 3.29 19.70
C LEU A 306 -1.67 3.26 19.40
N LYS A 307 -2.34 2.12 19.59
CA LYS A 307 -3.79 1.96 19.39
C LYS A 307 -4.59 2.97 20.21
N ALA A 308 -4.17 3.22 21.46
CA ALA A 308 -4.80 4.20 22.34
C ALA A 308 -4.68 5.66 21.86
N LYS A 309 -3.71 5.96 20.97
CA LYS A 309 -3.51 7.29 20.37
C LYS A 309 -4.28 7.48 19.05
N SER A 310 -5.01 6.47 18.57
CA SER A 310 -5.76 6.54 17.30
C SER A 310 -6.80 7.65 17.30
N SER A 311 -7.02 8.23 16.13
CA SER A 311 -8.10 9.18 15.84
C SER A 311 -8.86 8.73 14.58
N ASP A 312 -9.93 9.45 14.21
CA ASP A 312 -10.65 9.19 12.95
C ASP A 312 -9.77 9.37 11.70
N ARG A 313 -8.72 10.18 11.81
CA ARG A 313 -7.82 10.56 10.71
C ARG A 313 -6.49 9.81 10.71
N LEU A 314 -6.10 9.24 11.86
CA LEU A 314 -4.88 8.43 12.01
C LEU A 314 -5.20 7.17 12.80
N ARG A 315 -5.16 6.02 12.16
CA ARG A 315 -5.34 4.71 12.78
C ARG A 315 -3.97 4.09 13.08
N LEU A 316 -3.80 3.63 14.29
CA LEU A 316 -2.57 3.07 14.83
C LEU A 316 -2.86 1.73 15.53
N GLY A 317 -1.81 0.96 15.82
CA GLY A 317 -1.89 -0.26 16.62
C GLY A 317 -1.86 -1.55 15.81
N ALA A 318 -2.05 -1.53 14.49
CA ALA A 318 -1.78 -2.69 13.66
C ALA A 318 -0.26 -2.90 13.47
N ILE A 319 0.12 -4.14 13.17
CA ILE A 319 1.51 -4.59 13.12
C ILE A 319 1.86 -5.06 11.72
N LYS A 320 3.04 -4.69 11.21
CA LYS A 320 3.63 -5.21 9.96
C LYS A 320 4.78 -6.15 10.25
N ALA A 321 4.64 -7.42 9.86
CA ALA A 321 5.69 -8.44 9.89
C ALA A 321 6.18 -8.78 8.47
N PHE A 322 7.33 -9.45 8.37
CA PHE A 322 7.94 -9.87 7.12
C PHE A 322 8.37 -11.33 7.23
N ALA A 323 7.86 -12.20 6.35
CA ALA A 323 8.32 -13.58 6.28
C ALA A 323 9.52 -13.73 5.34
N ASP A 324 9.45 -13.10 4.16
CA ASP A 324 10.49 -13.17 3.13
C ASP A 324 10.70 -11.81 2.44
N GLY A 325 11.40 -11.79 1.30
CA GLY A 325 11.65 -10.59 0.50
C GLY A 325 10.95 -10.63 -0.87
N SER A 326 11.53 -9.95 -1.87
CA SER A 326 10.95 -9.79 -3.22
C SER A 326 11.41 -10.87 -4.20
N ILE A 327 10.54 -11.22 -5.17
CA ILE A 327 10.87 -12.22 -6.20
C ILE A 327 11.89 -11.65 -7.19
N GLN A 328 11.70 -10.41 -7.68
CA GLN A 328 12.63 -9.76 -8.61
C GLN A 328 14.01 -9.48 -8.00
N GLY A 329 14.10 -9.35 -6.68
CA GLY A 329 15.35 -9.22 -5.92
C GLY A 329 15.97 -10.56 -5.49
N PHE A 330 15.41 -11.70 -5.89
CA PHE A 330 15.85 -13.04 -5.52
C PHE A 330 15.93 -13.26 -3.99
N SER A 331 15.06 -12.62 -3.24
CA SER A 331 15.00 -12.73 -1.78
C SER A 331 13.70 -13.32 -1.24
N ALA A 332 12.73 -13.62 -2.09
CA ALA A 332 11.52 -14.36 -1.75
C ALA A 332 11.79 -15.86 -1.57
N ARG A 333 11.06 -16.51 -0.66
CA ARG A 333 11.17 -17.96 -0.36
C ARG A 333 10.20 -18.74 -1.22
N LEU A 334 10.73 -19.43 -2.23
CA LEU A 334 9.96 -20.24 -3.18
C LEU A 334 10.07 -21.73 -2.84
N ARG A 335 8.96 -22.47 -2.96
CA ARG A 335 8.98 -23.94 -2.93
C ARG A 335 9.85 -24.48 -4.06
N TRP A 336 10.31 -25.71 -3.89
CA TRP A 336 11.01 -26.42 -4.97
C TRP A 336 10.24 -26.31 -6.30
N PRO A 337 10.91 -26.06 -7.41
CA PRO A 337 12.34 -26.04 -7.66
C PRO A 337 13.04 -24.68 -7.40
N GLY A 338 12.43 -23.71 -6.72
CA GLY A 338 13.03 -22.41 -6.45
C GLY A 338 12.94 -21.46 -7.66
N TYR A 339 13.94 -20.62 -7.87
CA TYR A 339 14.00 -19.69 -8.98
C TYR A 339 14.26 -20.38 -10.32
N TYR A 340 13.61 -19.90 -11.38
CA TYR A 340 13.68 -20.49 -12.73
C TYR A 340 15.09 -20.47 -13.33
N ASN A 341 15.85 -19.42 -13.05
CA ASN A 341 17.24 -19.26 -13.50
C ASN A 341 18.27 -19.97 -12.60
N GLY A 342 17.84 -20.75 -11.61
CA GLY A 342 18.73 -21.51 -10.72
C GLY A 342 19.40 -20.68 -9.62
N MET A 343 19.02 -19.41 -9.43
CA MET A 343 19.50 -18.63 -8.29
C MET A 343 19.10 -19.29 -6.97
N SER A 344 19.93 -19.11 -5.94
CA SER A 344 19.65 -19.60 -4.60
C SER A 344 18.32 -19.05 -4.08
N ASN A 345 17.61 -19.88 -3.29
CA ASN A 345 16.34 -19.48 -2.69
C ASN A 345 16.55 -18.30 -1.72
N GLY A 346 15.50 -17.52 -1.49
CA GLY A 346 15.54 -16.30 -0.70
C GLY A 346 15.81 -16.53 0.80
N LEU A 347 15.63 -15.46 1.58
CA LEU A 347 15.95 -15.41 3.00
C LEU A 347 14.66 -15.37 3.85
N TRP A 348 14.71 -15.96 5.03
CA TRP A 348 13.73 -15.73 6.08
C TRP A 348 14.06 -14.41 6.80
N TYR A 349 13.10 -13.49 6.87
CA TYR A 349 13.27 -12.21 7.58
C TYR A 349 12.77 -12.28 9.03
N THR A 350 11.89 -13.22 9.33
CA THR A 350 11.41 -13.49 10.70
C THR A 350 11.49 -14.99 10.97
N ALA A 351 12.07 -15.37 12.09
CA ALA A 351 12.11 -16.78 12.50
C ALA A 351 10.69 -17.30 12.79
N PRO A 352 10.38 -18.57 12.49
CA PRO A 352 9.04 -19.15 12.69
C PRO A 352 8.53 -18.99 14.11
N GLU A 353 9.39 -19.17 15.11
CA GLU A 353 9.05 -19.06 16.53
C GLU A 353 8.66 -17.62 16.91
N GLN A 354 9.38 -16.64 16.36
CA GLN A 354 9.07 -15.22 16.57
C GLN A 354 7.76 -14.82 15.90
N LEU A 355 7.49 -15.31 14.69
CA LEU A 355 6.24 -15.03 13.99
C LEU A 355 5.04 -15.68 14.70
N THR A 356 5.21 -16.92 15.19
CA THR A 356 4.18 -17.60 15.98
C THR A 356 3.89 -16.83 17.27
N ALA A 357 4.92 -16.45 18.04
CA ALA A 357 4.77 -15.67 19.27
C ALA A 357 4.10 -14.31 19.02
N LEU A 358 4.43 -13.66 17.90
CA LEU A 358 3.80 -12.41 17.49
C LEU A 358 2.30 -12.61 17.21
N TYR A 359 1.93 -13.66 16.49
CA TYR A 359 0.52 -13.95 16.19
C TYR A 359 -0.26 -14.31 17.47
N GLU A 360 0.31 -15.12 18.37
CA GLU A 360 -0.29 -15.42 19.67
C GLU A 360 -0.56 -14.16 20.48
N GLY A 361 0.44 -13.30 20.62
CA GLY A 361 0.31 -12.04 21.34
C GLY A 361 -0.71 -11.09 20.70
N ALA A 362 -0.74 -10.99 19.37
CA ALA A 362 -1.68 -10.15 18.65
C ALA A 362 -3.13 -10.65 18.81
N LEU A 363 -3.38 -11.96 18.66
CA LEU A 363 -4.71 -12.57 18.89
C LEU A 363 -5.19 -12.33 20.31
N ALA A 364 -4.33 -12.53 21.31
CA ALA A 364 -4.66 -12.33 22.73
C ALA A 364 -5.07 -10.89 23.06
N ASN A 365 -4.63 -9.92 22.29
CA ASN A 365 -4.85 -8.48 22.53
C ASN A 365 -5.74 -7.80 21.48
N GLY A 366 -6.37 -8.56 20.58
CA GLY A 366 -7.23 -8.00 19.53
C GLY A 366 -6.51 -6.98 18.63
N LEU A 367 -5.25 -7.27 18.29
CA LEU A 367 -4.44 -6.51 17.36
C LEU A 367 -4.41 -7.21 16.00
N GLN A 368 -4.39 -6.45 14.92
CA GLN A 368 -4.29 -6.99 13.57
C GLN A 368 -2.81 -7.08 13.14
N VAL A 369 -2.47 -8.16 12.41
CA VAL A 369 -1.13 -8.33 11.83
C VAL A 369 -1.22 -8.46 10.31
N HIS A 370 -0.41 -7.66 9.61
CA HIS A 370 -0.19 -7.74 8.18
C HIS A 370 1.20 -8.34 7.94
N THR A 371 1.28 -9.47 7.27
CA THR A 371 2.54 -10.19 7.03
C THR A 371 2.91 -10.14 5.56
N HIS A 372 4.09 -9.61 5.26
CA HIS A 372 4.68 -9.65 3.93
C HIS A 372 5.02 -11.11 3.56
N THR A 373 4.50 -11.57 2.45
CA THR A 373 4.77 -12.88 1.88
C THR A 373 4.73 -12.80 0.35
N ASN A 374 5.83 -13.09 -0.32
CA ASN A 374 5.86 -13.17 -1.79
C ASN A 374 5.92 -14.62 -2.27
N GLY A 375 6.83 -15.41 -1.70
CA GLY A 375 6.99 -16.80 -2.08
C GLY A 375 5.95 -17.73 -1.47
N ASP A 376 5.61 -18.79 -2.19
CA ASP A 376 4.67 -19.81 -1.75
C ASP A 376 5.16 -20.57 -0.49
N GLU A 377 6.48 -20.72 -0.30
CA GLU A 377 7.05 -21.28 0.93
C GLU A 377 6.85 -20.34 2.14
N ALA A 378 6.96 -19.01 1.92
CA ALA A 378 6.71 -18.01 2.96
C ALA A 378 5.22 -17.95 3.35
N ILE A 379 4.32 -18.10 2.39
CA ILE A 379 2.88 -18.22 2.64
C ILE A 379 2.60 -19.44 3.52
N ASP A 380 3.19 -20.61 3.20
CA ASP A 380 3.04 -21.82 4.03
C ASP A 380 3.52 -21.61 5.47
N LEU A 381 4.64 -20.91 5.65
CA LEU A 381 5.14 -20.58 6.99
C LEU A 381 4.12 -19.74 7.76
N ALA A 382 3.65 -18.64 7.18
CA ALA A 382 2.67 -17.75 7.83
C ALA A 382 1.39 -18.49 8.21
N LEU A 383 0.88 -19.35 7.32
CA LEU A 383 -0.30 -20.18 7.57
C LEU A 383 -0.09 -21.18 8.73
N ARG A 384 1.08 -21.82 8.79
CA ARG A 384 1.42 -22.74 9.92
C ARG A 384 1.52 -21.99 11.23
N CYS A 385 2.21 -20.85 11.25
CA CYS A 385 2.35 -20.03 12.46
C CYS A 385 0.98 -19.58 12.99
N LEU A 386 0.09 -19.10 12.10
CA LEU A 386 -1.24 -18.68 12.52
C LEU A 386 -2.10 -19.86 12.99
N GLU A 387 -2.07 -21.01 12.32
CA GLU A 387 -2.77 -22.21 12.76
C GLU A 387 -2.32 -22.63 14.17
N GLN A 388 -1.03 -22.58 14.47
CA GLN A 388 -0.50 -22.88 15.81
C GLN A 388 -1.00 -21.86 16.84
N ALA A 389 -1.01 -20.58 16.51
CA ALA A 389 -1.50 -19.52 17.39
C ALA A 389 -3.01 -19.69 17.68
N LEU A 390 -3.83 -19.97 16.67
CA LEU A 390 -5.28 -20.18 16.81
C LEU A 390 -5.64 -21.44 17.60
N ARG A 391 -4.79 -22.48 17.61
CA ARG A 391 -4.97 -23.67 18.47
C ARG A 391 -4.82 -23.33 19.94
N LYS A 392 -4.00 -22.34 20.29
CA LYS A 392 -3.84 -21.86 21.67
C LYS A 392 -4.95 -20.88 22.05
N GLN A 393 -5.30 -19.99 21.12
CA GLN A 393 -6.30 -18.97 21.35
C GLN A 393 -7.17 -18.79 20.11
N ALA A 394 -8.39 -19.33 20.18
CA ALA A 394 -9.39 -19.11 19.14
C ALA A 394 -9.78 -17.62 19.09
N ALA A 395 -9.84 -17.07 17.89
CA ALA A 395 -10.30 -15.71 17.63
C ALA A 395 -11.15 -15.71 16.36
N SER A 396 -12.30 -15.05 16.44
CA SER A 396 -13.15 -14.77 15.28
C SER A 396 -12.79 -13.39 14.74
N ASP A 397 -12.94 -13.19 13.44
CA ASP A 397 -12.79 -11.88 12.77
C ASP A 397 -11.46 -11.14 13.06
N HIS A 398 -10.37 -11.87 13.25
CA HIS A 398 -9.04 -11.25 13.44
C HIS A 398 -8.49 -10.62 12.16
N ARG A 399 -8.95 -11.08 10.98
CA ARG A 399 -8.57 -10.63 9.64
C ARG A 399 -7.07 -10.37 9.50
N PHE A 400 -6.22 -11.28 9.97
CA PHE A 400 -4.79 -11.19 9.67
C PHE A 400 -4.60 -11.25 8.16
N VAL A 401 -3.73 -10.38 7.62
CA VAL A 401 -3.60 -10.18 6.19
C VAL A 401 -2.26 -10.71 5.70
N LEU A 402 -2.27 -11.52 4.63
CA LEU A 402 -1.06 -11.72 3.84
C LEU A 402 -0.97 -10.62 2.79
N GLN A 403 0.10 -9.86 2.88
CA GLN A 403 0.42 -8.78 1.95
C GLN A 403 1.21 -9.36 0.77
N HIS A 404 0.92 -8.87 -0.43
CA HIS A 404 1.41 -9.34 -1.73
C HIS A 404 0.91 -10.74 -2.06
N CYS A 405 1.22 -11.73 -1.23
CA CYS A 405 0.81 -13.13 -1.42
C CYS A 405 1.01 -13.59 -2.87
N GLN A 406 2.13 -13.12 -3.48
CA GLN A 406 2.32 -13.09 -4.93
C GLN A 406 2.24 -14.47 -5.57
N MET A 407 2.78 -15.50 -4.88
CA MET A 407 2.77 -16.88 -5.35
C MET A 407 1.69 -17.75 -4.70
N GLY A 408 0.66 -17.12 -4.09
CA GLY A 408 -0.45 -17.82 -3.47
C GLY A 408 -1.17 -18.79 -4.42
N ASP A 409 -1.43 -20.01 -3.94
CA ASP A 409 -2.16 -21.04 -4.68
C ASP A 409 -3.56 -21.30 -4.09
N GLU A 410 -4.40 -22.03 -4.83
CA GLU A 410 -5.78 -22.32 -4.41
C GLU A 410 -5.86 -23.07 -3.06
N ALA A 411 -4.91 -23.96 -2.76
CA ALA A 411 -4.90 -24.69 -1.49
C ALA A 411 -4.58 -23.74 -0.33
N GLN A 412 -3.65 -22.82 -0.53
CA GLN A 412 -3.29 -21.77 0.42
C GLN A 412 -4.46 -20.80 0.62
N PHE A 413 -5.14 -20.36 -0.44
CA PHE A 413 -6.31 -19.49 -0.32
C PHE A 413 -7.47 -20.15 0.42
N ARG A 414 -7.76 -21.44 0.17
CA ARG A 414 -8.74 -22.20 0.96
C ARG A 414 -8.35 -22.29 2.43
N LYS A 415 -7.06 -22.50 2.72
CA LYS A 415 -6.55 -22.53 4.10
C LYS A 415 -6.63 -21.15 4.76
N MET A 416 -6.30 -20.07 4.06
CA MET A 416 -6.48 -18.69 4.53
C MET A 416 -7.94 -18.43 4.92
N LYS A 417 -8.88 -18.82 4.05
CA LYS A 417 -10.33 -18.68 4.34
C LYS A 417 -10.74 -19.44 5.60
N ALA A 418 -10.29 -20.68 5.73
CA ALA A 418 -10.59 -21.51 6.91
C ALA A 418 -9.99 -20.95 8.20
N LEU A 419 -8.86 -20.24 8.11
CA LEU A 419 -8.22 -19.57 9.25
C LEU A 419 -8.74 -18.15 9.51
N GLY A 420 -9.71 -17.63 8.74
CA GLY A 420 -10.27 -16.28 8.93
C GLY A 420 -9.34 -15.14 8.48
N MET A 421 -8.39 -15.42 7.59
CA MET A 421 -7.48 -14.43 7.04
C MET A 421 -8.10 -13.64 5.89
N ALA A 422 -7.50 -12.48 5.61
CA ALA A 422 -7.70 -11.69 4.41
C ALA A 422 -6.42 -11.69 3.55
N VAL A 423 -6.54 -11.26 2.30
CA VAL A 423 -5.41 -11.12 1.38
C VAL A 423 -5.40 -9.75 0.73
N ASN A 424 -4.21 -9.20 0.51
CA ASN A 424 -4.02 -7.97 -0.24
C ASN A 424 -2.96 -8.22 -1.32
N LEU A 425 -3.42 -8.37 -2.58
CA LEU A 425 -2.61 -8.79 -3.72
C LEU A 425 -1.98 -7.60 -4.44
N PHE A 426 -0.90 -7.86 -5.21
CA PHE A 426 -0.12 -6.83 -5.89
C PHE A 426 -0.11 -7.01 -7.42
N PRO A 427 -1.24 -6.78 -8.13
CA PRO A 427 -1.36 -7.03 -9.56
C PRO A 427 -0.41 -6.20 -10.43
N ASN A 428 0.08 -5.04 -9.96
CA ASN A 428 1.02 -4.20 -10.72
C ASN A 428 2.29 -4.94 -11.13
N HIS A 429 2.65 -6.03 -10.43
CA HIS A 429 3.74 -6.92 -10.82
C HIS A 429 3.57 -7.50 -12.22
N HIS A 430 2.34 -7.67 -12.73
CA HIS A 430 2.12 -8.14 -14.10
C HIS A 430 2.71 -7.17 -15.11
N PHE A 431 2.43 -5.89 -14.95
CA PHE A 431 2.93 -4.85 -15.86
C PHE A 431 4.43 -4.61 -15.66
N TYR A 432 4.83 -4.30 -14.43
CA TYR A 432 6.20 -3.82 -14.17
C TYR A 432 7.25 -4.93 -14.29
N TRP A 433 6.99 -6.14 -13.83
CA TRP A 433 7.98 -7.24 -13.80
C TRP A 433 7.50 -8.52 -14.49
N GLY A 434 6.35 -8.51 -15.14
CA GLY A 434 5.75 -9.71 -15.72
C GLY A 434 6.65 -10.40 -16.73
N ASP A 435 7.31 -9.65 -17.60
CA ASP A 435 8.24 -10.17 -18.60
C ASP A 435 9.46 -10.82 -17.95
N GLN A 436 10.02 -10.20 -16.89
CA GLN A 436 11.16 -10.71 -16.12
C GLN A 436 10.77 -11.91 -15.27
N HIS A 437 9.58 -11.89 -14.66
CA HIS A 437 9.08 -13.06 -13.94
C HIS A 437 8.89 -14.26 -14.87
N ARG A 438 8.38 -14.03 -16.07
CA ARG A 438 8.20 -15.07 -17.08
C ARG A 438 9.52 -15.64 -17.58
N SER A 439 10.53 -14.81 -17.82
CA SER A 439 11.78 -15.20 -18.49
C SER A 439 12.93 -15.53 -17.53
N ILE A 440 12.95 -14.96 -16.31
CA ILE A 440 14.12 -15.01 -15.43
C ILE A 440 13.79 -15.68 -14.09
N THR A 441 12.76 -15.20 -13.36
CA THR A 441 12.61 -15.58 -11.95
C THR A 441 11.69 -16.77 -11.69
N LEU A 442 10.53 -16.85 -12.38
CA LEU A 442 9.49 -17.84 -12.11
C LEU A 442 9.29 -18.84 -13.25
N GLY A 443 9.65 -18.45 -14.48
CA GLY A 443 9.30 -19.18 -15.69
C GLY A 443 7.82 -19.00 -16.08
N PRO A 444 7.44 -19.40 -17.31
CA PRO A 444 6.15 -19.06 -17.89
C PRO A 444 4.95 -19.57 -17.10
N HIS A 445 5.02 -20.78 -16.58
CA HIS A 445 3.89 -21.42 -15.89
C HIS A 445 3.60 -20.80 -14.53
N ARG A 446 4.64 -20.53 -13.73
CA ARG A 446 4.44 -19.91 -12.39
C ARG A 446 4.13 -18.44 -12.49
N ALA A 447 4.77 -17.72 -13.42
CA ALA A 447 4.46 -16.31 -13.68
C ALA A 447 2.99 -16.10 -14.08
N ALA A 448 2.40 -17.02 -14.84
CA ALA A 448 1.00 -16.97 -15.21
C ALA A 448 0.03 -17.08 -14.01
N ARG A 449 0.48 -17.65 -12.90
CA ARG A 449 -0.35 -17.83 -11.68
C ARG A 449 -0.10 -16.79 -10.59
N MET A 450 0.91 -15.94 -10.73
CA MET A 450 1.19 -14.94 -9.69
C MET A 450 0.03 -13.96 -9.50
N ASN A 451 -0.15 -13.45 -8.29
CA ASN A 451 -1.23 -12.54 -7.92
C ASN A 451 -2.60 -13.05 -8.40
N ALA A 452 -2.97 -14.24 -7.97
CA ALA A 452 -4.12 -15.00 -8.47
C ALA A 452 -5.45 -14.47 -7.89
N CYS A 453 -5.87 -13.28 -8.37
CA CYS A 453 -7.07 -12.57 -7.87
C CYS A 453 -8.35 -13.40 -8.02
N ALA A 454 -8.58 -14.01 -9.20
CA ALA A 454 -9.78 -14.81 -9.43
C ALA A 454 -9.81 -16.04 -8.52
N SER A 455 -8.66 -16.69 -8.28
CA SER A 455 -8.57 -17.82 -7.33
C SER A 455 -8.85 -17.40 -5.90
N ALA A 456 -8.38 -16.24 -5.46
CA ALA A 456 -8.67 -15.70 -4.13
C ALA A 456 -10.16 -15.40 -3.95
N LEU A 457 -10.82 -14.81 -4.95
CA LEU A 457 -12.27 -14.56 -4.96
C LEU A 457 -13.07 -15.86 -4.95
N ARG A 458 -12.70 -16.84 -5.79
CA ARG A 458 -13.36 -18.17 -5.79
C ARG A 458 -13.24 -18.89 -4.45
N ALA A 459 -12.15 -18.66 -3.70
CA ALA A 459 -11.99 -19.17 -2.34
C ALA A 459 -12.84 -18.41 -1.31
N GLY A 460 -13.49 -17.31 -1.69
CA GLY A 460 -14.33 -16.47 -0.83
C GLY A 460 -13.52 -15.65 0.19
N LEU A 461 -12.29 -15.30 -0.14
CA LEU A 461 -11.45 -14.44 0.70
C LEU A 461 -11.91 -12.97 0.65
N MET A 462 -11.79 -12.28 1.77
CA MET A 462 -11.73 -10.82 1.79
C MET A 462 -10.45 -10.43 1.06
N MET A 463 -10.58 -9.69 -0.04
CA MET A 463 -9.47 -9.35 -0.91
C MET A 463 -9.41 -7.84 -1.18
N GLY A 464 -8.26 -7.25 -0.88
CA GLY A 464 -7.82 -5.98 -1.42
C GLY A 464 -6.77 -6.18 -2.52
N ILE A 465 -6.54 -5.14 -3.30
CA ILE A 465 -5.40 -5.02 -4.20
C ILE A 465 -4.70 -3.68 -3.97
N HIS A 466 -3.38 -3.61 -4.20
CA HIS A 466 -2.57 -2.47 -3.81
C HIS A 466 -1.46 -2.14 -4.81
N SER A 467 -0.89 -0.93 -4.69
CA SER A 467 0.22 -0.46 -5.52
C SER A 467 1.59 -0.66 -4.88
N ASP A 468 1.66 -0.85 -3.57
CA ASP A 468 2.91 -0.85 -2.80
C ASP A 468 3.78 0.39 -3.04
N ALA A 469 3.14 1.56 -3.19
CA ALA A 469 3.86 2.80 -3.43
C ALA A 469 4.89 3.07 -2.30
N PRO A 470 6.15 3.35 -2.62
CA PRO A 470 6.75 3.75 -3.89
C PRO A 470 7.26 2.61 -4.81
N VAL A 471 7.06 1.34 -4.49
CA VAL A 471 7.54 0.21 -5.31
C VAL A 471 6.99 0.30 -6.73
N THR A 472 5.68 0.55 -6.86
CA THR A 472 5.08 1.07 -8.10
C THR A 472 4.40 2.42 -7.82
N PRO A 473 4.03 3.21 -8.85
CA PRO A 473 3.30 4.45 -8.63
C PRO A 473 1.99 4.23 -7.88
N LEU A 474 1.66 5.15 -6.96
CA LEU A 474 0.36 5.19 -6.30
C LEU A 474 -0.73 5.39 -7.35
N GLY A 475 -1.63 4.41 -7.51
CA GLY A 475 -2.66 4.48 -8.55
C GLY A 475 -3.65 3.32 -8.49
N PRO A 476 -4.70 3.39 -7.65
CA PRO A 476 -5.68 2.31 -7.52
C PRO A 476 -6.37 1.94 -8.84
N LEU A 477 -6.67 2.89 -9.72
CA LEU A 477 -7.23 2.61 -11.05
C LEU A 477 -6.26 1.81 -11.94
N PHE A 478 -4.95 2.11 -11.88
CA PHE A 478 -3.94 1.31 -12.56
C PHE A 478 -3.84 -0.11 -11.94
N THR A 479 -3.93 -0.20 -10.62
CA THR A 479 -3.92 -1.50 -9.91
C THR A 479 -5.14 -2.35 -10.29
N ALA A 480 -6.32 -1.73 -10.37
CA ALA A 480 -7.54 -2.37 -10.87
C ALA A 480 -7.40 -2.81 -12.34
N TRP A 481 -6.89 -1.93 -13.20
CA TRP A 481 -6.58 -2.26 -14.59
C TRP A 481 -5.62 -3.45 -14.72
N ALA A 482 -4.57 -3.49 -13.90
CA ALA A 482 -3.60 -4.57 -13.89
C ALA A 482 -4.22 -5.91 -13.46
N ALA A 483 -5.17 -5.91 -12.52
CA ALA A 483 -5.90 -7.10 -12.10
C ALA A 483 -6.90 -7.60 -13.17
N VAL A 484 -7.55 -6.68 -13.89
CA VAL A 484 -8.53 -6.99 -14.94
C VAL A 484 -7.85 -7.51 -16.21
N ASN A 485 -6.77 -6.86 -16.64
CA ASN A 485 -6.16 -7.13 -17.95
C ASN A 485 -4.93 -8.03 -17.88
N ARG A 486 -4.20 -8.07 -16.77
CA ARG A 486 -2.98 -8.85 -16.54
C ARG A 486 -1.92 -8.71 -17.64
N LEU A 487 -1.82 -7.50 -18.21
CA LEU A 487 -0.86 -7.20 -19.27
C LEU A 487 0.54 -6.92 -18.72
N THR A 488 1.56 -7.49 -19.35
CA THR A 488 2.95 -7.10 -19.13
C THR A 488 3.27 -5.81 -19.89
N ALA A 489 4.42 -5.18 -19.61
CA ALA A 489 4.90 -4.02 -20.36
C ALA A 489 5.10 -4.32 -21.86
N SER A 490 5.39 -5.57 -22.23
CA SER A 490 5.47 -6.02 -23.64
C SER A 490 4.10 -6.39 -24.25
N GLY A 491 3.00 -6.28 -23.52
CA GLY A 491 1.65 -6.58 -24.00
C GLY A 491 1.22 -8.04 -23.91
N ILE A 492 1.95 -8.89 -23.19
CA ILE A 492 1.59 -10.30 -22.99
C ILE A 492 0.58 -10.40 -21.84
N VAL A 493 -0.52 -11.14 -22.04
CA VAL A 493 -1.45 -11.49 -20.96
C VAL A 493 -0.89 -12.62 -20.13
N LEU A 494 -0.63 -12.37 -18.83
CA LEU A 494 -0.14 -13.37 -17.90
C LEU A 494 -1.28 -14.05 -17.15
N GLY A 495 -1.66 -15.27 -17.59
CA GLY A 495 -2.66 -16.08 -16.90
C GLY A 495 -4.08 -15.53 -16.98
N GLN A 496 -4.66 -15.55 -18.15
CA GLN A 496 -6.01 -15.05 -18.44
C GLN A 496 -7.10 -15.60 -17.50
N THR A 497 -6.94 -16.81 -16.98
CA THR A 497 -7.88 -17.42 -16.01
C THR A 497 -7.89 -16.75 -14.63
N GLU A 498 -6.93 -15.92 -14.34
CA GLU A 498 -6.83 -15.14 -13.13
C GLU A 498 -7.21 -13.65 -13.30
N CYS A 499 -7.68 -13.25 -14.51
CA CYS A 499 -8.33 -11.96 -14.70
C CYS A 499 -9.63 -11.90 -13.89
N ILE A 500 -9.93 -10.74 -13.33
CA ILE A 500 -11.18 -10.45 -12.62
C ILE A 500 -12.02 -9.43 -13.38
N GLY A 501 -13.30 -9.32 -13.03
CA GLY A 501 -14.19 -8.31 -13.60
C GLY A 501 -13.87 -6.89 -13.09
N VAL A 502 -14.38 -5.88 -13.82
CA VAL A 502 -14.24 -4.48 -13.41
C VAL A 502 -14.90 -4.24 -12.05
N ASP A 503 -16.09 -4.82 -11.82
CA ASP A 503 -16.79 -4.74 -10.53
C ASP A 503 -15.93 -5.23 -9.36
N GLU A 504 -15.31 -6.41 -9.54
CA GLU A 504 -14.47 -7.05 -8.54
C GLU A 504 -13.21 -6.23 -8.28
N ALA A 505 -12.63 -5.64 -9.32
CA ALA A 505 -11.44 -4.80 -9.20
C ALA A 505 -11.74 -3.46 -8.51
N LEU A 506 -12.86 -2.80 -8.84
CA LEU A 506 -13.29 -1.57 -8.17
C LEU A 506 -13.67 -1.83 -6.72
N TYR A 507 -14.32 -2.98 -6.43
CA TYR A 507 -14.57 -3.42 -5.06
C TYR A 507 -13.26 -3.61 -4.28
N ALA A 508 -12.24 -4.23 -4.89
CA ALA A 508 -10.97 -4.54 -4.24
C ALA A 508 -10.11 -3.29 -3.91
N ILE A 509 -10.31 -2.15 -4.62
CA ILE A 509 -9.66 -0.86 -4.30
C ILE A 509 -10.52 0.07 -3.43
N THR A 510 -11.69 -0.38 -3.00
CA THR A 510 -12.63 0.39 -2.16
C THR A 510 -13.01 -0.43 -0.92
N LEU A 511 -14.17 -1.09 -0.93
CA LEU A 511 -14.69 -1.84 0.22
C LEU A 511 -13.84 -3.07 0.56
N GLY A 512 -13.31 -3.78 -0.45
CA GLY A 512 -12.41 -4.93 -0.23
C GLY A 512 -11.12 -4.52 0.49
N ALA A 513 -10.49 -3.42 0.07
CA ALA A 513 -9.33 -2.87 0.76
C ALA A 513 -9.68 -2.40 2.19
N ALA A 514 -10.84 -1.74 2.38
CA ALA A 514 -11.32 -1.33 3.70
C ALA A 514 -11.53 -2.54 4.64
N GLN A 515 -12.03 -3.67 4.12
CA GLN A 515 -12.18 -4.91 4.88
C GLN A 515 -10.85 -5.46 5.39
N THR A 516 -9.78 -5.36 4.59
CA THR A 516 -8.44 -5.78 5.01
C THR A 516 -7.85 -4.92 6.13
N LEU A 517 -8.44 -3.74 6.39
CA LEU A 517 -8.01 -2.79 7.41
C LEU A 517 -8.95 -2.71 8.63
N HIS A 518 -10.01 -3.53 8.68
CA HIS A 518 -11.10 -3.40 9.65
C HIS A 518 -11.82 -2.04 9.64
N LEU A 519 -11.86 -1.37 8.50
CA LEU A 519 -12.51 -0.06 8.32
C LEU A 519 -13.77 -0.11 7.45
N ASP A 520 -14.22 -1.30 7.06
CA ASP A 520 -15.37 -1.50 6.17
C ASP A 520 -16.71 -1.00 6.75
N GLN A 521 -16.81 -0.82 8.06
CA GLN A 521 -17.96 -0.17 8.68
C GLN A 521 -17.89 1.37 8.64
N GLU A 522 -16.74 1.94 8.33
CA GLU A 522 -16.50 3.38 8.36
C GLU A 522 -16.29 3.99 6.98
N ILE A 523 -15.70 3.23 6.04
CA ILE A 523 -15.31 3.69 4.69
C ILE A 523 -15.53 2.60 3.63
N GLY A 524 -15.16 2.89 2.40
CA GLY A 524 -15.09 1.93 1.29
C GLY A 524 -16.41 1.72 0.55
N SER A 525 -17.53 2.27 1.06
CA SER A 525 -18.80 2.34 0.34
C SER A 525 -19.56 3.61 0.71
N ILE A 526 -20.46 4.08 -0.17
CA ILE A 526 -21.35 5.22 0.07
C ILE A 526 -22.62 4.68 0.72
N ALA A 527 -22.56 4.48 2.04
CA ALA A 527 -23.66 3.98 2.85
C ALA A 527 -23.87 4.88 4.08
N VAL A 528 -25.10 4.91 4.59
CA VAL A 528 -25.51 5.76 5.73
C VAL A 528 -24.61 5.51 6.94
N GLY A 529 -24.13 6.59 7.57
CA GLY A 529 -23.29 6.58 8.76
C GLY A 529 -21.79 6.49 8.48
N LYS A 530 -21.36 6.09 7.27
CA LYS A 530 -19.95 6.07 6.89
C LYS A 530 -19.40 7.48 6.65
N HIS A 531 -18.09 7.62 6.66
CA HIS A 531 -17.43 8.87 6.29
C HIS A 531 -17.79 9.26 4.85
N ALA A 532 -18.02 10.55 4.64
CA ALA A 532 -18.27 11.12 3.32
C ALA A 532 -16.94 11.30 2.57
N ASP A 533 -16.32 10.17 2.25
CA ASP A 533 -15.06 10.07 1.53
C ASP A 533 -15.35 9.56 0.10
N PHE A 534 -15.12 10.44 -0.91
CA PHE A 534 -15.44 10.14 -2.31
C PHE A 534 -14.24 10.40 -3.21
N VAL A 535 -14.19 9.68 -4.32
CA VAL A 535 -13.40 10.03 -5.50
C VAL A 535 -14.35 10.50 -6.60
N VAL A 536 -13.94 11.51 -7.35
CA VAL A 536 -14.66 12.08 -8.47
C VAL A 536 -13.93 11.73 -9.76
N LEU A 537 -14.59 11.01 -10.66
CA LEU A 537 -14.05 10.55 -11.94
C LEU A 537 -14.67 11.34 -13.09
N ASP A 538 -13.88 11.54 -14.16
CA ASP A 538 -14.32 12.19 -15.40
C ASP A 538 -15.32 11.34 -16.19
N GLN A 539 -15.24 10.01 -16.10
CA GLN A 539 -16.08 9.07 -16.83
C GLN A 539 -16.51 7.90 -15.95
N ASP A 540 -17.56 7.20 -16.39
CA ASP A 540 -18.07 6.00 -15.73
C ASP A 540 -17.18 4.79 -16.06
N PRO A 541 -16.57 4.12 -15.06
CA PRO A 541 -15.71 2.96 -15.27
C PRO A 541 -16.44 1.78 -15.90
N TYR A 542 -17.78 1.75 -15.89
CA TYR A 542 -18.58 0.71 -16.54
C TYR A 542 -18.95 1.04 -17.98
N GLU A 543 -18.81 2.30 -18.39
CA GLU A 543 -19.14 2.75 -19.76
C GLU A 543 -17.92 2.76 -20.69
N ILE A 544 -16.71 2.48 -20.16
CA ILE A 544 -15.48 2.41 -20.94
C ILE A 544 -14.99 0.97 -21.12
N PRO A 545 -14.20 0.67 -22.17
CA PRO A 545 -13.57 -0.64 -22.30
C PRO A 545 -12.65 -0.94 -21.11
N ALA A 546 -12.66 -2.17 -20.60
CA ALA A 546 -11.84 -2.58 -19.45
C ALA A 546 -10.32 -2.33 -19.64
N LYS A 547 -9.85 -2.36 -20.91
CA LYS A 547 -8.44 -2.05 -21.25
C LYS A 547 -8.07 -0.58 -21.02
N ASP A 548 -9.06 0.32 -20.94
CA ASP A 548 -8.87 1.76 -20.81
C ASP A 548 -9.12 2.25 -19.36
N LEU A 549 -9.36 1.34 -18.41
CA LEU A 549 -9.65 1.66 -17.00
C LEU A 549 -8.56 2.55 -16.35
N ASN A 550 -7.30 2.37 -16.74
CA ASN A 550 -6.17 3.18 -16.30
C ASN A 550 -6.06 4.57 -16.98
N GLN A 551 -6.95 4.87 -17.93
CA GLN A 551 -7.04 6.17 -18.62
C GLN A 551 -8.02 7.11 -17.90
N LEU A 552 -8.84 6.61 -16.98
CA LEU A 552 -9.75 7.43 -16.19
C LEU A 552 -8.99 8.49 -15.41
N SER A 553 -9.52 9.71 -15.44
CA SER A 553 -8.94 10.84 -14.71
C SER A 553 -9.67 11.08 -13.40
N VAL A 554 -8.89 11.29 -12.35
CA VAL A 554 -9.40 11.74 -11.05
C VAL A 554 -9.52 13.26 -11.08
N CYS A 555 -10.73 13.78 -10.99
CA CYS A 555 -11.02 15.23 -10.98
C CYS A 555 -10.82 15.83 -9.59
N ALA A 556 -11.24 15.11 -8.55
CA ALA A 556 -11.13 15.53 -7.16
C ALA A 556 -11.22 14.34 -6.20
N THR A 557 -10.86 14.58 -4.96
CA THR A 557 -11.28 13.75 -3.81
C THR A 557 -12.14 14.58 -2.87
N VAL A 558 -13.03 13.89 -2.16
CA VAL A 558 -13.79 14.47 -1.04
C VAL A 558 -13.45 13.67 0.19
N GLN A 559 -13.08 14.34 1.26
CA GLN A 559 -12.73 13.69 2.52
C GLN A 559 -13.52 14.32 3.66
N ALA A 560 -14.36 13.50 4.32
CA ALA A 560 -15.32 13.96 5.32
C ALA A 560 -16.18 15.16 4.82
N GLY A 561 -16.65 15.10 3.55
CA GLY A 561 -17.45 16.12 2.91
C GLY A 561 -16.66 17.32 2.35
N ARG A 562 -15.34 17.41 2.58
CA ARG A 562 -14.49 18.50 2.05
C ARG A 562 -13.85 18.13 0.73
N VAL A 563 -13.91 19.04 -0.23
CA VAL A 563 -13.40 18.84 -1.60
C VAL A 563 -11.93 19.24 -1.68
N PHE A 564 -11.13 18.38 -2.35
CA PHE A 564 -9.74 18.61 -2.70
C PHE A 564 -9.58 18.35 -4.20
N ALA A 565 -9.32 19.41 -4.96
CA ALA A 565 -9.14 19.30 -6.41
C ALA A 565 -7.86 18.52 -6.75
N SER A 566 -7.94 17.66 -7.74
CA SER A 566 -6.76 17.06 -8.39
C SER A 566 -6.18 18.11 -9.31
N ALA A 567 -5.00 18.66 -8.95
CA ALA A 567 -4.33 19.71 -9.73
C ALA A 567 -3.64 19.14 -10.99
#